data_3cc696648eb98a6c9eeff3a0fbb5fd76
#
_entry.id   3cc696648eb98a6c9eeff3a0fbb5fd76
#
_cell.length_a   1.000
_cell.length_b   1.000
_cell.length_c   1.000
_cell.angle_alpha   90.00
_cell.angle_beta   90.00
_cell.angle_gamma   90.00
#
_symmetry.space_group_name_H-M   'P 1'
#
loop_
_entity.id
_entity.type
_entity.pdbx_description
1 polymer ?
#
loop_
_entity_poly.entity_id
_entity_poly.type
_entity_poly.pdbx_seq_one_letter_code
_entity_poly.pdbx_strand_id
1 'polypeptide(L)'
;MIIRHMQGTFGTLDGEQLRLDTGLNIIYAPNESGKSTWCAFLRAMLYGIDTSQRARAGFVPDKQKYAPWSGKPMAGELELERDGKRITIRRWTEAKSAPMRGFSAVYTGTDIPVPGLTATDAGEQLTGVSAEVFQRSAFIGQGGLVVTGTPELERRISAIVTSGEEASSYTEADAQLRAWLRRRRSGQHGALPELEQRIADTETQLHRLERNAQEQAACAAELRETEAELQTVTDQMNAARQRQRRAALSSMGEEKSNLRTLEQTLEQARRDAAARRTALEQTHFGVQTPDEAGEIAERDAQ
;
A
#
# COMPACT_ATOMS: atom_id res chain seq x y z
N MET A 1 2.80 -33.99 -1.98
CA MET A 1 2.60 -32.86 -2.92
C MET A 1 1.55 -33.25 -3.96
N ILE A 2 0.53 -32.42 -4.19
CA ILE A 2 -0.53 -32.64 -5.18
C ILE A 2 -0.55 -31.44 -6.12
N ILE A 3 -0.46 -31.65 -7.41
CA ILE A 3 -0.54 -30.59 -8.42
C ILE A 3 -2.02 -30.36 -8.73
N ARG A 4 -2.49 -29.13 -8.69
CA ARG A 4 -3.89 -28.76 -8.90
C ARG A 4 -4.13 -28.09 -10.23
N HIS A 5 -3.26 -27.15 -10.60
CA HIS A 5 -3.43 -26.37 -11.80
C HIS A 5 -2.09 -26.00 -12.41
N MET A 6 -2.00 -26.02 -13.70
CA MET A 6 -0.87 -25.54 -14.48
C MET A 6 -1.37 -24.64 -15.59
N GLN A 7 -0.70 -23.52 -15.77
CA GLN A 7 -0.95 -22.61 -16.90
C GLN A 7 0.37 -22.10 -17.44
N GLY A 8 0.55 -22.07 -18.76
CA GLY A 8 1.81 -21.60 -19.28
C GLY A 8 1.89 -21.33 -20.77
N THR A 9 2.91 -20.55 -21.11
CA THR A 9 3.38 -20.30 -22.48
C THR A 9 4.75 -20.95 -22.60
N PHE A 10 4.81 -22.14 -23.25
CA PHE A 10 5.99 -22.98 -23.24
C PHE A 10 5.91 -24.01 -24.39
N GLY A 11 6.88 -24.03 -25.30
CA GLY A 11 6.82 -24.90 -26.47
C GLY A 11 5.56 -24.67 -27.31
N THR A 12 4.73 -25.70 -27.39
CA THR A 12 3.44 -25.66 -28.11
C THR A 12 2.32 -24.99 -27.31
N LEU A 13 2.51 -24.80 -26.00
CA LEU A 13 1.48 -24.18 -25.13
C LEU A 13 1.53 -22.66 -25.27
N ASP A 14 0.38 -22.03 -25.51
CA ASP A 14 0.23 -20.58 -25.61
C ASP A 14 -0.83 -20.04 -24.63
N GLY A 15 -0.50 -19.99 -23.35
CA GLY A 15 -1.44 -19.61 -22.28
C GLY A 15 -2.39 -20.73 -21.89
N GLU A 16 -2.14 -21.94 -22.38
CA GLU A 16 -2.95 -23.13 -22.10
C GLU A 16 -3.01 -23.44 -20.61
N GLN A 17 -4.14 -24.02 -20.20
CA GLN A 17 -4.40 -24.41 -18.82
C GLN A 17 -4.66 -25.91 -18.71
N LEU A 18 -4.16 -26.52 -17.64
CA LEU A 18 -4.41 -27.91 -17.29
C LEU A 18 -4.79 -27.99 -15.81
N ARG A 19 -5.98 -28.48 -15.52
CA ARG A 19 -6.45 -28.75 -14.16
C ARG A 19 -6.35 -30.25 -13.86
N LEU A 20 -5.91 -30.56 -12.67
CA LEU A 20 -5.71 -31.94 -12.20
C LEU A 20 -6.47 -32.13 -10.90
N ASP A 21 -7.10 -33.30 -10.79
CA ASP A 21 -7.79 -33.76 -9.58
C ASP A 21 -6.85 -34.64 -8.72
N THR A 22 -7.32 -35.03 -7.54
CA THR A 22 -6.63 -36.00 -6.71
C THR A 22 -6.70 -37.40 -7.33
N GLY A 23 -5.62 -38.17 -7.24
CA GLY A 23 -5.55 -39.52 -7.75
C GLY A 23 -5.07 -39.60 -9.19
N LEU A 24 -5.58 -40.56 -9.95
CA LEU A 24 -5.19 -40.82 -11.33
C LEU A 24 -5.84 -39.82 -12.29
N ASN A 25 -5.02 -39.07 -13.02
CA ASN A 25 -5.46 -38.18 -14.09
C ASN A 25 -5.01 -38.76 -15.44
N ILE A 26 -5.93 -38.93 -16.37
CA ILE A 26 -5.65 -39.44 -17.74
C ILE A 26 -5.80 -38.28 -18.72
N ILE A 27 -4.69 -37.88 -19.33
CA ILE A 27 -4.68 -36.83 -20.35
C ILE A 27 -4.65 -37.50 -21.73
N TYR A 28 -5.80 -37.52 -22.37
CA TYR A 28 -5.96 -38.05 -23.73
C TYR A 28 -6.06 -36.91 -24.74
N ALA A 29 -5.20 -36.94 -25.75
CA ALA A 29 -5.20 -35.96 -26.82
C ALA A 29 -4.42 -36.50 -28.03
N PRO A 30 -4.63 -36.00 -29.26
CA PRO A 30 -3.90 -36.42 -30.47
C PRO A 30 -2.38 -36.25 -30.31
N ASN A 31 -1.63 -36.88 -31.23
CA ASN A 31 -0.19 -36.61 -31.29
C ASN A 31 0.07 -35.13 -31.58
N GLU A 32 1.20 -34.63 -31.10
CA GLU A 32 1.62 -33.22 -31.22
C GLU A 32 0.75 -32.20 -30.47
N SER A 33 -0.22 -32.64 -29.69
CA SER A 33 -1.09 -31.76 -28.87
C SER A 33 -0.44 -31.19 -27.62
N GLY A 34 0.87 -31.36 -27.39
CA GLY A 34 1.54 -30.81 -26.25
C GLY A 34 1.56 -31.65 -24.99
N LYS A 35 1.11 -32.92 -24.98
CA LYS A 35 1.15 -33.82 -23.81
C LYS A 35 2.52 -33.92 -23.17
N SER A 36 3.57 -34.17 -23.96
CA SER A 36 4.95 -34.21 -23.49
C SER A 36 5.48 -32.83 -23.11
N THR A 37 4.92 -31.78 -23.69
CA THR A 37 5.26 -30.39 -23.35
C THR A 37 4.79 -30.05 -21.93
N TRP A 38 3.61 -30.52 -21.51
CA TRP A 38 3.15 -30.36 -20.13
C TRP A 38 4.08 -31.03 -19.10
N CYS A 39 4.60 -32.22 -19.42
CA CYS A 39 5.59 -32.87 -18.57
C CYS A 39 6.89 -32.07 -18.45
N ALA A 40 7.40 -31.57 -19.57
CA ALA A 40 8.58 -30.71 -19.57
C ALA A 40 8.32 -29.36 -18.88
N PHE A 41 7.13 -28.79 -19.06
CA PHE A 41 6.69 -27.59 -18.39
C PHE A 41 6.67 -27.75 -16.86
N LEU A 42 6.07 -28.83 -16.37
CA LEU A 42 6.08 -29.13 -14.93
C LEU A 42 7.49 -29.16 -14.35
N ARG A 43 8.41 -29.84 -15.04
CA ARG A 43 9.82 -29.89 -14.63
C ARG A 43 10.45 -28.49 -14.63
N ALA A 44 10.18 -27.68 -15.68
CA ALA A 44 10.67 -26.32 -15.76
C ALA A 44 10.08 -25.42 -14.67
N MET A 45 8.81 -25.62 -14.30
CA MET A 45 8.21 -24.89 -13.18
C MET A 45 8.83 -25.23 -11.83
N LEU A 46 9.18 -26.48 -11.59
CA LEU A 46 9.79 -26.91 -10.34
C LEU A 46 11.28 -26.52 -10.27
N TYR A 47 12.06 -26.91 -11.27
CA TYR A 47 13.53 -26.84 -11.23
C TYR A 47 14.15 -25.74 -12.11
N GLY A 48 13.33 -25.05 -12.91
CA GLY A 48 13.83 -24.10 -13.91
C GLY A 48 14.36 -24.77 -15.17
N ILE A 49 15.02 -24.00 -16.01
CA ILE A 49 15.65 -24.46 -17.26
C ILE A 49 17.15 -24.28 -17.16
N ASP A 50 17.90 -25.36 -17.44
CA ASP A 50 19.35 -25.28 -17.54
C ASP A 50 19.76 -24.48 -18.80
N THR A 51 20.27 -23.27 -18.57
CA THR A 51 20.71 -22.36 -19.64
C THR A 51 22.17 -22.54 -20.02
N SER A 52 22.93 -23.34 -19.28
CA SER A 52 24.37 -23.61 -19.53
C SER A 52 24.59 -24.51 -20.74
N GLN A 53 23.61 -25.37 -21.05
CA GLN A 53 23.71 -26.32 -22.14
C GLN A 53 23.66 -25.61 -23.51
N ARG A 54 24.50 -26.11 -24.43
CA ARG A 54 24.60 -25.63 -25.80
C ARG A 54 24.12 -26.71 -26.78
N ALA A 55 23.52 -26.27 -27.89
CA ALA A 55 23.15 -27.18 -28.98
C ALA A 55 24.40 -27.84 -29.56
N ARG A 56 24.29 -29.15 -29.87
CA ARG A 56 25.30 -29.98 -30.53
C ARG A 56 24.60 -31.03 -31.39
N ALA A 57 25.32 -31.70 -32.25
CA ALA A 57 24.76 -32.72 -33.12
C ALA A 57 23.92 -33.75 -32.31
N GLY A 58 22.67 -33.90 -32.65
CA GLY A 58 21.71 -34.80 -32.00
C GLY A 58 21.17 -34.36 -30.63
N PHE A 59 21.53 -33.11 -30.18
CA PHE A 59 21.04 -32.59 -28.90
C PHE A 59 20.64 -31.10 -29.02
N VAL A 60 19.38 -30.83 -28.68
CA VAL A 60 18.83 -29.48 -28.59
C VAL A 60 18.53 -29.18 -27.12
N PRO A 61 19.15 -28.14 -26.53
CA PRO A 61 18.90 -27.80 -25.13
C PRO A 61 17.45 -27.34 -24.92
N ASP A 62 16.93 -27.59 -23.72
CA ASP A 62 15.53 -27.33 -23.36
C ASP A 62 15.10 -25.89 -23.63
N LYS A 63 15.99 -24.90 -23.44
CA LYS A 63 15.72 -23.49 -23.74
C LYS A 63 15.39 -23.20 -25.20
N GLN A 64 15.88 -24.02 -26.14
CA GLN A 64 15.59 -23.92 -27.54
C GLN A 64 14.45 -24.86 -27.95
N LYS A 65 14.47 -26.08 -27.44
CA LYS A 65 13.47 -27.12 -27.73
C LYS A 65 12.05 -26.70 -27.34
N TYR A 66 11.93 -25.99 -26.22
CA TYR A 66 10.65 -25.54 -25.69
C TYR A 66 10.42 -24.03 -25.84
N ALA A 67 11.17 -23.38 -26.72
CA ALA A 67 10.86 -22.00 -27.08
C ALA A 67 9.43 -21.91 -27.59
N PRO A 68 8.58 -20.98 -27.06
CA PRO A 68 7.19 -20.89 -27.45
C PRO A 68 7.04 -20.63 -28.95
N TRP A 69 6.23 -21.43 -29.62
CA TRP A 69 5.96 -21.29 -31.05
C TRP A 69 5.26 -19.98 -31.40
N SER A 70 4.56 -19.41 -30.41
CA SER A 70 3.96 -18.06 -30.55
C SER A 70 4.96 -16.93 -30.56
N GLY A 71 6.25 -17.18 -30.29
CA GLY A 71 7.27 -16.14 -30.16
C GLY A 71 7.20 -15.33 -28.86
N LYS A 72 6.22 -15.59 -28.00
CA LYS A 72 6.10 -14.97 -26.68
C LYS A 72 7.22 -15.45 -25.74
N PRO A 73 7.57 -14.70 -24.69
CA PRO A 73 8.50 -15.20 -23.67
C PRO A 73 7.88 -16.38 -22.90
N MET A 74 8.74 -17.33 -22.51
CA MET A 74 8.31 -18.42 -21.63
C MET A 74 7.82 -17.87 -20.31
N ALA A 75 6.66 -18.31 -19.87
CA ALA A 75 6.10 -17.97 -18.56
C ALA A 75 5.12 -19.07 -18.12
N GLY A 76 4.92 -19.17 -16.82
CA GLY A 76 3.97 -20.13 -16.30
C GLY A 76 3.60 -19.93 -14.84
N GLU A 77 2.50 -20.57 -14.50
CA GLU A 77 1.95 -20.67 -13.16
C GLU A 77 1.67 -22.13 -12.82
N LEU A 78 2.01 -22.54 -11.62
CA LEU A 78 1.81 -23.88 -11.07
C LEU A 78 1.17 -23.76 -9.70
N GLU A 79 -0.06 -24.25 -9.54
CA GLU A 79 -0.69 -24.38 -8.23
C GLU A 79 -0.52 -25.81 -7.72
N LEU A 80 -0.04 -25.93 -6.52
CA LEU A 80 0.16 -27.20 -5.83
C LEU A 80 -0.31 -27.14 -4.39
N GLU A 81 -0.54 -28.30 -3.81
CA GLU A 81 -0.88 -28.46 -2.41
C GLU A 81 0.19 -29.33 -1.74
N ARG A 82 0.74 -28.84 -0.64
CA ARG A 82 1.71 -29.56 0.19
C ARG A 82 1.40 -29.31 1.67
N ASP A 83 1.34 -30.37 2.45
CA ASP A 83 1.10 -30.32 3.89
C ASP A 83 -0.17 -29.50 4.26
N GLY A 84 -1.23 -29.65 3.45
CA GLY A 84 -2.51 -28.94 3.60
C GLY A 84 -2.49 -27.46 3.20
N LYS A 85 -1.37 -26.95 2.68
CA LYS A 85 -1.23 -25.57 2.21
C LYS A 85 -1.19 -25.53 0.69
N ARG A 86 -1.95 -24.60 0.11
CA ARG A 86 -1.90 -24.32 -1.34
C ARG A 86 -0.85 -23.28 -1.64
N ILE A 87 -0.02 -23.55 -2.64
CA ILE A 87 1.10 -22.72 -3.05
C ILE A 87 0.97 -22.48 -4.56
N THR A 88 1.12 -21.22 -4.96
CA THR A 88 1.20 -20.80 -6.35
C THR A 88 2.63 -20.39 -6.67
N ILE A 89 3.25 -21.10 -7.61
CA ILE A 89 4.58 -20.79 -8.14
C ILE A 89 4.40 -20.12 -9.49
N ARG A 90 5.10 -19.01 -9.71
CA ARG A 90 5.18 -18.33 -11.00
C ARG A 90 6.62 -18.28 -11.46
N ARG A 91 6.82 -18.57 -12.76
CA ARG A 91 8.11 -18.36 -13.41
C ARG A 91 7.90 -17.57 -14.70
N TRP A 92 8.83 -16.69 -14.98
CA TRP A 92 8.79 -15.87 -16.20
C TRP A 92 10.19 -15.63 -16.74
N THR A 93 10.25 -15.16 -17.98
CA THR A 93 11.51 -14.83 -18.67
C THR A 93 11.81 -13.35 -18.49
N GLU A 94 12.89 -13.03 -17.80
CA GLU A 94 13.40 -11.67 -17.65
C GLU A 94 14.31 -11.29 -18.82
N ALA A 95 15.12 -12.23 -19.28
CA ALA A 95 16.01 -12.04 -20.40
C ALA A 95 15.98 -13.26 -21.33
N LYS A 96 16.11 -13.04 -22.64
CA LYS A 96 16.14 -14.13 -23.65
C LYS A 96 17.21 -15.18 -23.40
N SER A 97 18.32 -14.79 -22.77
CA SER A 97 19.43 -15.71 -22.40
C SER A 97 19.11 -16.61 -21.22
N ALA A 98 18.12 -16.21 -20.39
CA ALA A 98 17.77 -16.88 -19.15
C ALA A 98 16.24 -17.07 -19.02
N PRO A 99 15.64 -17.94 -19.89
CA PRO A 99 14.20 -18.20 -19.83
C PRO A 99 13.80 -18.84 -18.50
N MET A 100 12.62 -18.50 -17.99
CA MET A 100 12.04 -19.03 -16.74
C MET A 100 12.88 -18.79 -15.47
N ARG A 101 13.78 -17.81 -15.49
CA ARG A 101 14.62 -17.46 -14.33
C ARG A 101 13.89 -16.63 -13.28
N GLY A 102 13.00 -15.71 -13.71
CA GLY A 102 12.13 -14.99 -12.81
C GLY A 102 11.27 -15.97 -12.01
N PHE A 103 11.15 -15.75 -10.71
CA PHE A 103 10.49 -16.69 -9.79
C PHE A 103 9.71 -15.96 -8.70
N SER A 104 8.53 -16.47 -8.40
CA SER A 104 7.74 -16.08 -7.25
C SER A 104 6.99 -17.29 -6.72
N ALA A 105 6.93 -17.45 -5.40
CA ALA A 105 6.15 -18.48 -4.73
C ALA A 105 5.34 -17.83 -3.60
N VAL A 106 4.02 -17.93 -3.67
CA VAL A 106 3.10 -17.35 -2.69
C VAL A 106 2.07 -18.38 -2.24
N TYR A 107 1.48 -18.20 -1.07
CA TYR A 107 0.30 -18.98 -0.70
C TYR A 107 -0.87 -18.59 -1.60
N THR A 108 -1.52 -19.60 -2.20
CA THR A 108 -2.58 -19.38 -3.22
C THR A 108 -3.69 -18.48 -2.69
N GLY A 109 -4.01 -17.44 -3.48
CA GLY A 109 -5.01 -16.43 -3.12
C GLY A 109 -4.51 -15.32 -2.19
N THR A 110 -3.20 -15.29 -1.91
CA THR A 110 -2.57 -14.23 -1.11
C THR A 110 -1.29 -13.72 -1.79
N ASP A 111 -0.79 -12.58 -1.34
CA ASP A 111 0.53 -12.07 -1.75
C ASP A 111 1.64 -12.44 -0.74
N ILE A 112 1.34 -13.35 0.20
CA ILE A 112 2.30 -13.76 1.23
C ILE A 112 3.30 -14.74 0.62
N PRO A 113 4.60 -14.43 0.60
CA PRO A 113 5.61 -15.31 0.05
C PRO A 113 5.78 -16.57 0.90
N VAL A 114 6.04 -17.69 0.24
CA VAL A 114 6.38 -18.94 0.93
C VAL A 114 7.84 -18.89 1.35
N PRO A 115 8.14 -18.93 2.66
CA PRO A 115 9.52 -18.82 3.13
C PRO A 115 10.35 -20.03 2.69
N GLY A 116 11.61 -19.77 2.34
CA GLY A 116 12.59 -20.79 1.99
C GLY A 116 12.53 -21.31 0.55
N LEU A 117 11.56 -20.90 -0.27
CA LEU A 117 11.52 -21.26 -1.69
C LEU A 117 12.23 -20.22 -2.55
N THR A 118 13.26 -20.64 -3.26
CA THR A 118 13.99 -19.79 -4.22
C THR A 118 13.91 -20.36 -5.64
N ALA A 119 14.32 -19.58 -6.64
CA ALA A 119 14.30 -20.01 -8.04
C ALA A 119 15.16 -21.28 -8.28
N THR A 120 16.18 -21.50 -7.48
CA THR A 120 17.16 -22.59 -7.66
C THR A 120 16.79 -23.86 -6.93
N ASP A 121 16.17 -23.77 -5.76
CA ASP A 121 15.94 -24.90 -4.87
C ASP A 121 14.46 -25.26 -4.66
N ALA A 122 13.54 -24.48 -5.24
CA ALA A 122 12.09 -24.72 -5.10
C ALA A 122 11.70 -26.16 -5.43
N GLY A 123 12.24 -26.73 -6.51
CA GLY A 123 11.97 -28.10 -6.90
C GLY A 123 12.41 -29.11 -5.85
N GLU A 124 13.65 -28.97 -5.37
CA GLU A 124 14.22 -29.87 -4.37
C GLU A 124 13.50 -29.73 -3.01
N GLN A 125 13.21 -28.51 -2.60
CA GLN A 125 12.45 -28.24 -1.37
C GLN A 125 11.04 -28.84 -1.41
N LEU A 126 10.36 -28.78 -2.55
CA LEU A 126 8.98 -29.25 -2.70
C LEU A 126 8.89 -30.77 -2.90
N THR A 127 9.83 -31.37 -3.61
CA THR A 127 9.80 -32.79 -3.97
C THR A 127 10.65 -33.66 -3.05
N GLY A 128 11.63 -33.06 -2.37
CA GLY A 128 12.63 -33.79 -1.55
C GLY A 128 13.78 -34.42 -2.36
N VAL A 129 13.80 -34.23 -3.69
CA VAL A 129 14.78 -34.84 -4.58
C VAL A 129 15.36 -33.84 -5.57
N SER A 130 16.59 -34.07 -6.02
CA SER A 130 17.21 -33.24 -7.05
C SER A 130 16.51 -33.37 -8.40
N ALA A 131 16.72 -32.40 -9.30
CA ALA A 131 16.15 -32.41 -10.66
C ALA A 131 16.48 -33.69 -11.43
N GLU A 132 17.72 -34.22 -11.24
CA GLU A 132 18.19 -35.45 -11.90
C GLU A 132 17.44 -36.67 -11.38
N VAL A 133 17.33 -36.82 -10.07
CA VAL A 133 16.59 -37.93 -9.45
C VAL A 133 15.09 -37.82 -9.78
N PHE A 134 14.50 -36.64 -9.70
CA PHE A 134 13.10 -36.43 -10.08
C PHE A 134 12.81 -36.84 -11.53
N GLN A 135 13.68 -36.46 -12.45
CA GLN A 135 13.53 -36.83 -13.87
C GLN A 135 13.61 -38.33 -14.12
N ARG A 136 14.37 -39.08 -13.29
CA ARG A 136 14.57 -40.52 -13.45
C ARG A 136 13.58 -41.38 -12.65
N SER A 137 13.06 -40.86 -11.54
CA SER A 137 12.15 -41.59 -10.66
C SER A 137 10.68 -41.21 -10.86
N ALA A 138 10.39 -39.94 -11.09
CA ALA A 138 9.03 -39.45 -11.19
C ALA A 138 8.50 -39.32 -12.63
N PHE A 139 9.41 -39.34 -13.62
CA PHE A 139 9.04 -39.28 -15.04
C PHE A 139 9.37 -40.55 -15.79
N ILE A 140 8.37 -41.19 -16.31
CA ILE A 140 8.54 -42.31 -17.25
C ILE A 140 8.29 -41.77 -18.65
N GLY A 141 9.36 -41.37 -19.35
CA GLY A 141 9.27 -40.89 -20.73
C GLY A 141 9.01 -42.02 -21.74
N GLN A 142 8.61 -41.65 -22.95
CA GLN A 142 8.45 -42.59 -24.04
C GLN A 142 9.79 -43.24 -24.37
N GLY A 143 9.91 -44.56 -24.22
CA GLY A 143 11.15 -45.33 -24.37
C GLY A 143 12.10 -45.28 -23.13
N GLY A 144 11.71 -44.62 -22.03
CA GLY A 144 12.56 -44.39 -20.87
C GLY A 144 12.46 -45.40 -19.74
N LEU A 145 12.12 -46.68 -20.03
CA LEU A 145 12.10 -47.76 -19.03
C LEU A 145 13.50 -48.20 -18.57
N VAL A 146 14.54 -47.78 -19.28
CA VAL A 146 15.94 -48.12 -18.87
C VAL A 146 16.40 -47.11 -17.85
N VAL A 147 16.46 -47.51 -16.59
CA VAL A 147 17.08 -46.72 -15.51
C VAL A 147 18.58 -46.78 -15.69
N THR A 148 19.18 -45.74 -16.28
CA THR A 148 20.65 -45.61 -16.27
C THR A 148 21.08 -45.13 -14.90
N GLY A 149 21.98 -45.91 -14.22
CA GLY A 149 22.56 -45.53 -12.94
C GLY A 149 23.28 -44.19 -13.03
N THR A 150 23.06 -43.35 -12.05
CA THR A 150 23.86 -42.15 -11.84
C THR A 150 24.48 -42.21 -10.47
N PRO A 151 25.66 -41.57 -10.26
CA PRO A 151 26.33 -41.58 -8.98
C PRO A 151 25.47 -41.11 -7.79
N GLU A 152 24.50 -40.25 -8.06
CA GLU A 152 23.55 -39.77 -7.04
C GLU A 152 22.46 -40.80 -6.75
N LEU A 153 21.90 -41.43 -7.76
CA LEU A 153 20.90 -42.50 -7.60
C LEU A 153 21.52 -43.72 -6.92
N GLU A 154 22.73 -44.12 -7.32
CA GLU A 154 23.49 -45.21 -6.71
C GLU A 154 23.82 -44.91 -5.24
N ARG A 155 24.18 -43.69 -4.90
CA ARG A 155 24.39 -43.22 -3.53
C ARG A 155 23.14 -43.33 -2.67
N ARG A 156 21.98 -42.87 -3.19
CA ARG A 156 20.68 -42.96 -2.48
C ARG A 156 20.26 -44.41 -2.28
N ILE A 157 20.35 -45.24 -3.31
CA ILE A 157 20.06 -46.67 -3.19
C ILE A 157 21.00 -47.33 -2.17
N SER A 158 22.31 -47.03 -2.21
CA SER A 158 23.28 -47.55 -1.24
C SER A 158 22.98 -47.04 0.17
N ALA A 159 22.53 -45.80 0.36
CA ALA A 159 22.15 -45.28 1.66
C ALA A 159 20.93 -46.01 2.23
N ILE A 160 19.89 -46.25 1.42
CA ILE A 160 18.72 -47.04 1.83
C ILE A 160 19.08 -48.47 2.20
N VAL A 161 19.94 -49.10 1.40
CA VAL A 161 20.39 -50.49 1.64
C VAL A 161 21.28 -50.61 2.90
N THR A 162 22.10 -49.58 3.20
CA THR A 162 23.10 -49.68 4.30
C THR A 162 22.53 -49.18 5.63
N SER A 163 21.69 -48.14 5.63
CA SER A 163 21.16 -47.48 6.84
C SER A 163 19.67 -47.61 7.03
N GLY A 164 18.93 -48.06 6.01
CA GLY A 164 17.47 -48.09 6.02
C GLY A 164 16.82 -46.73 5.89
N GLU A 165 17.61 -45.65 5.80
CA GLU A 165 17.13 -44.26 5.66
C GLU A 165 17.71 -43.59 4.42
N GLU A 166 16.89 -43.04 3.57
CA GLU A 166 17.27 -42.39 2.32
C GLU A 166 18.17 -41.16 2.52
N ALA A 167 18.10 -40.52 3.70
CA ALA A 167 18.78 -39.28 4.02
C ALA A 167 20.07 -39.40 4.83
N SER A 168 20.50 -40.60 5.26
CA SER A 168 21.57 -40.75 6.24
C SER A 168 22.92 -41.25 5.65
N SER A 169 23.36 -40.63 4.54
CA SER A 169 24.75 -40.81 4.09
C SER A 169 25.69 -39.93 4.92
N TYR A 170 26.68 -40.55 5.64
CA TYR A 170 27.70 -39.83 6.41
C TYR A 170 28.41 -38.75 5.57
N THR A 171 28.72 -39.04 4.32
CA THR A 171 29.34 -38.07 3.38
C THR A 171 28.42 -36.88 3.07
N GLU A 172 27.12 -37.08 3.03
CA GLU A 172 26.15 -36.05 2.76
C GLU A 172 25.87 -35.20 4.01
N ALA A 173 25.77 -35.83 5.17
CA ALA A 173 25.72 -35.16 6.46
C ALA A 173 26.95 -34.30 6.72
N ASP A 174 28.17 -34.82 6.46
CA ASP A 174 29.43 -34.05 6.58
C ASP A 174 29.49 -32.90 5.57
N ALA A 175 29.07 -33.11 4.32
CA ALA A 175 29.01 -32.06 3.31
C ALA A 175 27.99 -30.97 3.66
N GLN A 176 26.82 -31.35 4.17
CA GLN A 176 25.79 -30.40 4.64
C GLN A 176 26.28 -29.65 5.88
N LEU A 177 26.89 -30.31 6.86
CA LEU A 177 27.47 -29.66 8.03
C LEU A 177 28.59 -28.68 7.64
N ARG A 178 29.48 -29.06 6.72
CA ARG A 178 30.50 -28.14 6.19
C ARG A 178 29.93 -26.99 5.37
N ALA A 179 28.85 -27.21 4.60
CA ALA A 179 28.17 -26.18 3.89
C ALA A 179 27.44 -25.23 4.86
N TRP A 180 26.82 -25.75 5.91
CA TRP A 180 26.22 -25.00 7.00
C TRP A 180 27.25 -24.15 7.76
N LEU A 181 28.41 -24.72 8.06
CA LEU A 181 29.49 -24.05 8.75
C LEU A 181 30.05 -22.89 7.90
N ARG A 182 30.20 -23.14 6.59
CA ARG A 182 30.61 -22.09 5.62
C ARG A 182 29.58 -20.99 5.52
N ARG A 183 28.27 -21.30 5.39
CA ARG A 183 27.21 -20.30 5.36
C ARG A 183 27.15 -19.46 6.63
N ARG A 184 27.45 -20.01 7.77
CA ARG A 184 27.40 -19.30 9.05
C ARG A 184 28.68 -18.54 9.39
N ARG A 185 29.84 -19.02 8.99
CA ARG A 185 31.17 -18.49 9.40
C ARG A 185 31.97 -17.78 8.30
N SER A 186 31.60 -17.90 7.06
CA SER A 186 32.43 -17.42 5.96
C SER A 186 32.23 -15.93 5.74
N GLY A 187 33.21 -15.10 6.21
CA GLY A 187 33.50 -13.74 5.78
C GLY A 187 32.33 -12.76 5.77
N GLN A 188 32.48 -11.70 5.00
CA GLN A 188 31.50 -10.62 4.84
C GLN A 188 30.13 -11.04 4.26
N HIS A 189 29.99 -12.26 3.74
CA HIS A 189 28.77 -12.80 3.11
C HIS A 189 28.16 -13.99 3.88
N GLY A 190 28.53 -14.23 5.13
CA GLY A 190 27.94 -15.27 5.97
C GLY A 190 26.58 -14.81 6.52
N ALA A 191 25.68 -15.78 6.77
CA ALA A 191 24.34 -15.47 7.31
C ALA A 191 24.38 -14.77 8.67
N LEU A 192 25.41 -15.02 9.51
CA LEU A 192 25.57 -14.32 10.79
C LEU A 192 25.92 -12.84 10.60
N PRO A 193 26.96 -12.44 9.85
CA PRO A 193 27.26 -11.05 9.58
C PRO A 193 26.08 -10.31 8.89
N GLU A 194 25.37 -10.98 7.99
CA GLU A 194 24.19 -10.39 7.33
C GLU A 194 23.05 -10.12 8.33
N LEU A 195 22.81 -11.07 9.24
CA LEU A 195 21.81 -10.89 10.31
C LEU A 195 22.24 -9.82 11.31
N GLU A 196 23.52 -9.78 11.70
CA GLU A 196 24.08 -8.75 12.58
C GLU A 196 23.94 -7.36 11.95
N GLN A 197 24.25 -7.24 10.65
CA GLN A 197 24.04 -5.98 9.92
C GLN A 197 22.56 -5.58 9.88
N ARG A 198 21.65 -6.53 9.60
CA ARG A 198 20.22 -6.26 9.60
C ARG A 198 19.69 -5.86 10.97
N ILE A 199 20.22 -6.45 12.04
CA ILE A 199 19.86 -6.04 13.40
C ILE A 199 20.31 -4.60 13.63
N ALA A 200 21.57 -4.27 13.33
CA ALA A 200 22.11 -2.92 13.49
C ALA A 200 21.35 -1.87 12.67
N ASP A 201 20.99 -2.20 11.42
CA ASP A 201 20.18 -1.34 10.56
C ASP A 201 18.77 -1.13 11.13
N THR A 202 18.15 -2.20 11.65
CA THR A 202 16.81 -2.15 12.26
C THR A 202 16.83 -1.35 13.57
N GLU A 203 17.85 -1.51 14.40
CA GLU A 203 18.05 -0.72 15.63
C GLU A 203 18.22 0.77 15.30
N THR A 204 19.01 1.07 14.26
CA THR A 204 19.17 2.46 13.77
C THR A 204 17.83 3.05 13.31
N GLN A 205 17.02 2.27 12.58
CA GLN A 205 15.68 2.69 12.16
C GLN A 205 14.75 2.89 13.37
N LEU A 206 14.80 2.00 14.36
CA LEU A 206 14.01 2.11 15.57
C LEU A 206 14.32 3.42 16.31
N HIS A 207 15.60 3.71 16.55
CA HIS A 207 16.01 4.95 17.21
C HIS A 207 15.58 6.21 16.44
N ARG A 208 15.64 6.16 15.11
CA ARG A 208 15.13 7.26 14.27
C ARG A 208 13.63 7.45 14.43
N LEU A 209 12.85 6.35 14.43
CA LEU A 209 11.40 6.40 14.61
C LEU A 209 11.01 6.88 16.00
N GLU A 210 11.73 6.45 17.05
CA GLU A 210 11.53 6.93 18.43
C GLU A 210 11.78 8.43 18.54
N ARG A 211 12.85 8.92 17.93
CA ARG A 211 13.14 10.38 17.91
C ARG A 211 12.04 11.15 17.18
N ASN A 212 11.63 10.68 16.00
CA ASN A 212 10.55 11.31 15.24
C ASN A 212 9.23 11.31 16.03
N ALA A 213 8.91 10.24 16.74
CA ALA A 213 7.73 10.16 17.59
C ALA A 213 7.79 11.16 18.76
N GLN A 214 8.98 11.35 19.39
CA GLN A 214 9.18 12.37 20.41
C GLN A 214 9.03 13.79 19.86
N GLU A 215 9.62 14.07 18.70
CA GLU A 215 9.48 15.36 18.02
C GLU A 215 8.02 15.64 17.64
N GLN A 216 7.30 14.65 17.12
CA GLN A 216 5.87 14.78 16.82
C GLN A 216 5.04 15.04 18.08
N ALA A 217 5.36 14.37 19.19
CA ALA A 217 4.67 14.60 20.46
C ALA A 217 4.91 16.00 21.00
N ALA A 218 6.15 16.51 20.90
CA ALA A 218 6.50 17.87 21.29
C ALA A 218 5.76 18.91 20.43
N CYS A 219 5.81 18.80 19.10
CA CYS A 219 5.08 19.68 18.20
C CYS A 219 3.56 19.64 18.43
N ALA A 220 3.01 18.47 18.73
CA ALA A 220 1.59 18.33 19.04
C ALA A 220 1.20 19.01 20.38
N ALA A 221 2.12 19.03 21.33
CA ALA A 221 1.93 19.74 22.58
C ALA A 221 1.96 21.27 22.37
N GLU A 222 2.97 21.77 21.65
CA GLU A 222 3.07 23.19 21.27
C GLU A 222 1.87 23.68 20.47
N LEU A 223 1.38 22.85 19.53
CA LEU A 223 0.19 23.18 18.76
C LEU A 223 -1.05 23.35 19.66
N ARG A 224 -1.26 22.45 20.60
CA ARG A 224 -2.38 22.55 21.55
C ARG A 224 -2.29 23.79 22.44
N GLU A 225 -1.07 24.14 22.87
CA GLU A 225 -0.84 25.32 23.67
C GLU A 225 -1.16 26.60 22.87
N THR A 226 -0.64 26.72 21.65
CA THR A 226 -0.92 27.84 20.76
C THR A 226 -2.38 27.94 20.36
N GLU A 227 -3.07 26.82 20.13
CA GLU A 227 -4.52 26.78 19.89
C GLU A 227 -5.32 27.28 21.10
N ALA A 228 -4.92 26.89 22.31
CA ALA A 228 -5.54 27.37 23.54
C ALA A 228 -5.35 28.88 23.75
N GLU A 229 -4.13 29.38 23.50
CA GLU A 229 -3.85 30.82 23.52
C GLU A 229 -4.69 31.59 22.49
N LEU A 230 -4.74 31.09 21.26
CA LEU A 230 -5.56 31.68 20.19
C LEU A 230 -7.03 31.76 20.62
N GLN A 231 -7.57 30.69 21.21
CA GLN A 231 -8.94 30.68 21.70
C GLN A 231 -9.17 31.73 22.77
N THR A 232 -8.24 31.84 23.75
CA THR A 232 -8.36 32.84 24.82
C THR A 232 -8.33 34.29 24.29
N VAL A 233 -7.45 34.57 23.33
CA VAL A 233 -7.35 35.90 22.69
C VAL A 233 -8.62 36.18 21.86
N THR A 234 -9.12 35.18 21.16
CA THR A 234 -10.36 35.30 20.38
C THR A 234 -11.56 35.60 21.26
N ASP A 235 -11.66 34.94 22.41
CA ASP A 235 -12.74 35.18 23.38
C ASP A 235 -12.63 36.57 24.02
N GLN A 236 -11.43 37.01 24.36
CA GLN A 236 -11.16 38.37 24.87
C GLN A 236 -11.55 39.42 23.82
N MET A 237 -11.18 39.22 22.54
CA MET A 237 -11.52 40.14 21.47
C MET A 237 -13.04 40.21 21.25
N ASN A 238 -13.72 39.05 21.29
CA ASN A 238 -15.17 39.00 21.15
C ASN A 238 -15.88 39.72 22.34
N ALA A 239 -15.37 39.48 23.56
CA ALA A 239 -15.89 40.20 24.74
C ALA A 239 -15.65 41.72 24.67
N ALA A 240 -14.50 42.16 24.18
CA ALA A 240 -14.21 43.57 23.98
C ALA A 240 -15.11 44.18 22.92
N ARG A 241 -15.32 43.53 21.80
CA ARG A 241 -16.25 43.95 20.75
C ARG A 241 -17.69 44.05 21.26
N GLN A 242 -18.11 43.09 22.08
CA GLN A 242 -19.47 43.16 22.69
C GLN A 242 -19.59 44.34 23.68
N ARG A 243 -18.58 44.61 24.51
CA ARG A 243 -18.54 45.78 25.41
C ARG A 243 -18.65 47.08 24.60
N GLN A 244 -17.87 47.20 23.53
CA GLN A 244 -17.86 48.37 22.66
C GLN A 244 -19.25 48.57 21.99
N ARG A 245 -19.87 47.50 21.49
CA ARG A 245 -21.22 47.55 20.92
C ARG A 245 -22.26 47.95 21.96
N ARG A 246 -22.16 47.42 23.20
CA ARG A 246 -23.08 47.81 24.30
C ARG A 246 -22.92 49.25 24.67
N ALA A 247 -21.67 49.76 24.78
CA ALA A 247 -21.40 51.17 25.07
C ALA A 247 -21.97 52.11 23.96
N ALA A 248 -21.75 51.74 22.69
CA ALA A 248 -22.30 52.49 21.55
C ALA A 248 -23.84 52.51 21.54
N LEU A 249 -24.48 51.38 21.86
CA LEU A 249 -25.93 51.31 21.98
C LEU A 249 -26.47 52.13 23.15
N SER A 250 -25.75 52.17 24.28
CA SER A 250 -26.10 52.99 25.44
C SER A 250 -26.00 54.44 25.10
N SER A 251 -24.93 54.92 24.46
CA SER A 251 -24.77 56.33 24.06
C SER A 251 -25.81 56.75 23.06
N MET A 252 -26.13 55.91 22.06
CA MET A 252 -27.24 56.15 21.11
C MET A 252 -28.59 56.21 21.83
N GLY A 253 -28.78 55.39 22.87
CA GLY A 253 -29.98 55.40 23.70
C GLY A 253 -30.15 56.73 24.47
N GLU A 254 -29.03 57.24 25.06
CA GLU A 254 -28.98 58.53 25.75
C GLU A 254 -29.21 59.69 24.81
N GLU A 255 -28.56 59.67 23.62
CA GLU A 255 -28.80 60.70 22.59
C GLU A 255 -30.26 60.72 22.14
N LYS A 256 -30.85 59.57 21.91
CA LYS A 256 -32.27 59.45 21.54
C LYS A 256 -33.19 59.96 22.64
N SER A 257 -32.84 59.68 23.90
CA SER A 257 -33.60 60.24 25.07
C SER A 257 -33.50 61.76 25.15
N ASN A 258 -32.28 62.29 24.93
CA ASN A 258 -32.04 63.70 24.93
C ASN A 258 -32.80 64.44 23.77
N LEU A 259 -32.78 63.84 22.57
CA LEU A 259 -33.56 64.33 21.44
C LEU A 259 -35.05 64.37 21.75
N ARG A 260 -35.60 63.31 22.36
CA ARG A 260 -37.00 63.29 22.75
C ARG A 260 -37.38 64.38 23.78
N THR A 261 -36.51 64.61 24.74
CA THR A 261 -36.70 65.67 25.73
C THR A 261 -36.64 67.07 25.08
N LEU A 262 -35.69 67.25 24.16
CA LEU A 262 -35.59 68.48 23.36
C LEU A 262 -36.84 68.70 22.48
N GLU A 263 -37.31 67.65 21.80
CA GLU A 263 -38.52 67.67 21.01
C GLU A 263 -39.76 68.07 21.86
N GLN A 264 -39.88 67.50 23.07
CA GLN A 264 -40.95 67.82 24.00
C GLN A 264 -40.87 69.26 24.50
N THR A 265 -39.67 69.77 24.82
CA THR A 265 -39.46 71.13 25.25
C THR A 265 -39.73 72.15 24.14
N LEU A 266 -39.35 71.76 22.91
CA LEU A 266 -39.67 72.63 21.73
C LEU A 266 -41.15 72.64 21.44
N GLU A 267 -41.82 71.50 21.55
CA GLU A 267 -43.30 71.46 21.40
C GLU A 267 -44.02 72.26 22.46
N GLN A 268 -43.56 72.21 23.73
CA GLN A 268 -44.09 73.01 24.81
C GLN A 268 -43.84 74.50 24.56
N ALA A 269 -42.61 74.87 24.17
CA ALA A 269 -42.27 76.26 23.85
C ALA A 269 -43.14 76.82 22.69
N ARG A 270 -43.43 76.01 21.67
CA ARG A 270 -44.33 76.31 20.56
C ARG A 270 -45.75 76.56 21.06
N ARG A 271 -46.25 75.67 21.95
CA ARG A 271 -47.57 75.86 22.59
C ARG A 271 -47.65 77.15 23.42
N ASP A 272 -46.62 77.38 24.20
CA ASP A 272 -46.54 78.57 25.01
C ASP A 272 -46.46 79.85 24.17
N ALA A 273 -45.69 79.83 23.05
CA ALA A 273 -45.63 80.92 22.11
C ALA A 273 -46.97 81.18 21.41
N ALA A 274 -47.65 80.09 21.00
CA ALA A 274 -49.01 80.20 20.40
C ALA A 274 -50.01 80.76 21.40
N ALA A 275 -49.94 80.28 22.68
CA ALA A 275 -50.85 80.85 23.71
C ALA A 275 -50.56 82.33 23.99
N ARG A 276 -49.29 82.75 24.03
CA ARG A 276 -48.89 84.13 24.19
C ARG A 276 -49.34 84.96 23.00
N ARG A 277 -49.22 84.44 21.75
CA ARG A 277 -49.69 85.09 20.54
C ARG A 277 -51.20 85.30 20.57
N THR A 278 -51.95 84.25 20.95
CA THR A 278 -53.39 84.32 21.10
C THR A 278 -53.81 85.31 22.20
N ALA A 279 -53.11 85.34 23.33
CA ALA A 279 -53.35 86.31 24.41
C ALA A 279 -53.03 87.74 23.98
N LEU A 280 -51.98 87.93 23.17
CA LEU A 280 -51.62 89.19 22.61
C LEU A 280 -52.70 89.70 21.61
N GLU A 281 -53.19 88.84 20.78
CA GLU A 281 -54.29 89.10 19.85
C GLU A 281 -55.59 89.42 20.58
N GLN A 282 -55.86 88.80 21.73
CA GLN A 282 -57.00 89.11 22.60
C GLN A 282 -56.87 90.40 23.36
N THR A 283 -55.65 90.85 23.68
CA THR A 283 -55.41 92.12 24.34
C THR A 283 -55.39 93.34 23.37
N HIS A 284 -55.25 93.06 22.09
CA HIS A 284 -55.23 94.08 21.03
C HIS A 284 -56.63 94.43 20.49
N PHE A 285 -57.66 94.52 21.37
CA PHE A 285 -58.95 95.18 21.08
C PHE A 285 -58.85 96.62 21.50
N GLY A 286 -58.11 97.41 20.76
CA GLY A 286 -58.06 98.82 20.92
C GLY A 286 -57.59 99.51 19.64
N VAL A 287 -58.35 100.32 19.12
CA VAL A 287 -58.20 101.16 17.94
C VAL A 287 -56.76 101.27 17.44
N GLN A 288 -56.41 100.57 16.38
CA GLN A 288 -55.17 100.79 15.65
C GLN A 288 -55.22 102.06 14.92
N THR A 289 -54.37 103.03 15.23
CA THR A 289 -54.09 104.15 14.39
C THR A 289 -53.27 103.74 13.20
N PRO A 290 -53.36 104.39 12.03
CA PRO A 290 -52.63 103.96 10.83
C PRO A 290 -51.11 103.96 10.99
N ASP A 291 -50.56 104.74 11.89
CA ASP A 291 -49.10 104.79 12.15
C ASP A 291 -48.57 103.61 12.97
N GLU A 292 -49.36 103.06 13.89
CA GLU A 292 -48.98 101.90 14.67
C GLU A 292 -48.90 100.61 13.83
N ALA A 293 -49.68 100.51 12.73
CA ALA A 293 -49.65 99.38 11.80
C ALA A 293 -48.31 99.35 10.99
N GLY A 294 -47.76 100.49 10.66
CA GLY A 294 -46.45 100.60 9.98
C GLY A 294 -45.26 100.16 10.86
N GLU A 295 -45.24 100.65 12.14
CA GLU A 295 -44.18 100.28 13.09
C GLU A 295 -44.18 98.79 13.48
N ILE A 296 -45.33 98.14 13.52
CA ILE A 296 -45.43 96.70 13.80
C ILE A 296 -44.94 95.93 12.59
N ALA A 297 -45.20 96.32 11.37
CA ALA A 297 -44.69 95.64 10.16
C ALA A 297 -43.18 95.79 10.00
N GLU A 298 -42.54 96.87 10.43
CA GLU A 298 -41.08 97.03 10.45
C GLU A 298 -40.42 96.19 11.54
N ARG A 299 -41.07 95.99 12.70
CA ARG A 299 -40.54 95.11 13.75
C ARG A 299 -40.67 93.67 13.44
N ASP A 300 -41.62 93.19 12.71
CA ASP A 300 -41.81 91.83 12.22
C ASP A 300 -40.86 91.52 11.04
N ALA A 301 -40.22 92.50 10.43
CA ALA A 301 -39.28 92.38 9.32
C ALA A 301 -37.79 92.40 9.72
N GLN A 302 -37.44 92.66 10.98
CA GLN A 302 -36.12 92.53 11.59
C GLN A 302 -36.02 91.22 12.42
#